data_8284da85c53e3bd49e3163256095beff
#
_entry.id   8284da85c53e3bd49e3163256095beff
#
_cell.length_a   1.000
_cell.length_b   1.000
_cell.length_c   1.000
_cell.angle_alpha   90.00
_cell.angle_beta   90.00
_cell.angle_gamma   90.00
#
_symmetry.space_group_name_H-M   'P 1'
#
loop_
_entity.id
_entity.type
_entity.pdbx_description
1 polymer ?
#
loop_
_entity_poly.entity_id
_entity_poly.type
_entity_poly.pdbx_seq_one_letter_code
_entity_poly.pdbx_strand_id
1 'polypeptide(L)' 'MIEVFRTNVKDHYHADFLVDRIQTNFQNFETNFDLEDCDKILHIKSSAEIIDSLELISILKKCGVNAEILP' A
#
# COMPACT_ATOMS: atom_id res chain seq x y z
N MET A 1 -11.36 2.71 -8.48
CA MET A 1 -10.06 3.35 -8.70
C MET A 1 -8.95 2.44 -8.20
N ILE A 2 -7.86 2.35 -8.93
CA ILE A 2 -6.75 1.46 -8.58
C ILE A 2 -5.46 2.27 -8.57
N GLU A 3 -4.64 2.06 -7.55
CA GLU A 3 -3.32 2.66 -7.45
C GLU A 3 -2.30 1.58 -7.15
N VAL A 4 -1.14 1.68 -7.77
CA VAL A 4 -0.08 0.68 -7.65
C VAL A 4 1.20 1.39 -7.21
N PHE A 5 1.86 0.83 -6.19
CA PHE A 5 3.08 1.39 -5.63
C PHE A 5 4.21 0.38 -5.65
N ARG A 6 5.41 0.86 -5.94
CA ARG A 6 6.64 0.13 -5.64
C ARG A 6 6.97 0.37 -4.18
N THR A 7 7.39 -0.68 -3.46
CA THR A 7 7.77 -0.56 -2.05
C THR A 7 9.10 -1.26 -1.77
N ASN A 8 9.58 -1.10 -0.53
CA ASN A 8 10.74 -1.84 -0.03
C ASN A 8 10.36 -2.86 1.04
N VAL A 9 9.12 -3.28 1.07
CA VAL A 9 8.65 -4.32 2.00
C VAL A 9 9.23 -5.67 1.60
N LYS A 10 9.86 -6.39 2.55
CA LYS A 10 10.62 -7.61 2.25
C LYS A 10 9.97 -8.90 2.74
N ASP A 11 9.08 -8.83 3.73
CA ASP A 11 8.51 -10.04 4.32
C ASP A 11 7.01 -9.90 4.54
N HIS A 12 6.36 -11.07 4.68
CA HIS A 12 4.91 -11.14 4.81
C HIS A 12 4.41 -10.57 6.13
N TYR A 13 5.18 -10.64 7.20
CA TYR A 13 4.76 -10.09 8.49
C TYR A 13 4.62 -8.58 8.40
N HIS A 14 5.60 -7.92 7.79
CA HIS A 14 5.54 -6.48 7.59
C HIS A 14 4.40 -6.10 6.65
N ALA A 15 4.22 -6.87 5.57
CA ALA A 15 3.12 -6.65 4.63
C ALA A 15 1.76 -6.77 5.32
N ASP A 16 1.56 -7.80 6.12
CA ASP A 16 0.30 -8.01 6.83
C ASP A 16 0.01 -6.88 7.81
N PHE A 17 1.02 -6.41 8.52
CA PHE A 17 0.90 -5.27 9.41
C PHE A 17 0.45 -4.01 8.64
N LEU A 18 1.04 -3.77 7.48
CA LEU A 18 0.72 -2.60 6.67
C LEU A 18 -0.69 -2.69 6.07
N VAL A 19 -1.09 -3.86 5.61
CA VAL A 19 -2.45 -4.09 5.10
C VAL A 19 -3.46 -3.77 6.20
N ASP A 20 -3.24 -4.27 7.40
CA ASP A 20 -4.11 -4.01 8.54
C ASP A 20 -4.17 -2.51 8.86
N ARG A 21 -3.04 -1.85 8.87
CA ARG A 21 -2.94 -0.42 9.14
C ARG A 21 -3.70 0.40 8.10
N ILE A 22 -3.54 0.07 6.83
CA ILE A 22 -4.23 0.79 5.75
C ILE A 22 -5.74 0.55 5.84
N GLN A 23 -6.17 -0.68 6.07
CA GLN A 23 -7.59 -0.99 6.17
C GLN A 23 -8.25 -0.35 7.38
N THR A 24 -7.52 -0.18 8.48
CA THR A 24 -8.02 0.51 9.65
C THR A 24 -8.28 1.99 9.36
N ASN A 25 -7.43 2.61 8.56
CA ASN A 25 -7.56 4.03 8.20
C ASN A 25 -8.51 4.27 7.02
N PHE A 26 -8.65 3.30 6.13
CA PHE A 26 -9.43 3.42 4.89
C PHE A 26 -10.28 2.17 4.68
N GLN A 27 -11.48 2.16 5.24
CA GLN A 27 -12.36 0.98 5.25
C GLN A 27 -12.80 0.52 3.86
N ASN A 28 -12.84 1.43 2.90
CA ASN A 28 -13.30 1.12 1.53
C ASN A 28 -12.17 0.70 0.59
N PHE A 29 -10.95 0.56 1.12
CA PHE A 29 -9.81 0.14 0.30
C PHE A 29 -9.61 -1.37 0.41
N GLU A 30 -9.37 -1.99 -0.75
CA GLU A 30 -8.82 -3.33 -0.82
C GLU A 30 -7.31 -3.21 -1.01
N THR A 31 -6.55 -3.79 -0.10
CA THR A 31 -5.09 -3.66 -0.06
C THR A 31 -4.44 -5.02 -0.22
N ASN A 32 -3.48 -5.10 -1.11
CA ASN A 32 -2.82 -6.37 -1.41
C ASN A 32 -1.35 -6.13 -1.77
N PHE A 33 -0.47 -7.01 -1.28
CA PHE A 33 0.94 -6.97 -1.64
C PHE A 33 1.30 -8.14 -2.53
N ASP A 34 2.13 -7.87 -3.54
CA ASP A 34 2.79 -8.90 -4.34
C ASP A 34 4.28 -8.84 -4.02
N LEU A 35 4.73 -9.65 -3.07
CA LEU A 35 6.12 -9.66 -2.61
C LEU A 35 7.01 -10.54 -3.48
N GLU A 36 6.44 -11.31 -4.39
CA GLU A 36 7.21 -12.10 -5.35
C GLU A 36 7.75 -11.23 -6.50
N ASP A 37 7.08 -10.10 -6.76
CA ASP A 37 7.58 -9.13 -7.71
C ASP A 37 8.83 -8.46 -7.16
N CYS A 38 9.82 -8.20 -8.02
CA CYS A 38 11.06 -7.55 -7.61
C CYS A 38 10.84 -6.14 -7.07
N ASP A 39 9.76 -5.49 -7.46
CA ASP A 39 9.39 -4.14 -7.02
C ASP A 39 8.55 -4.15 -5.73
N LYS A 40 8.27 -5.32 -5.18
CA LYS A 40 7.48 -5.46 -3.95
C LYS A 40 6.20 -4.63 -4.01
N ILE A 41 5.34 -4.99 -4.95
CA ILE A 41 4.19 -4.18 -5.37
C ILE A 41 3.10 -4.14 -4.31
N LEU A 42 2.58 -2.94 -4.07
CA LEU A 42 1.37 -2.72 -3.27
C LEU A 42 0.25 -2.29 -4.20
N HIS A 43 -0.83 -3.05 -4.20
CA HIS A 43 -2.05 -2.73 -4.94
C HIS A 43 -3.09 -2.18 -3.98
N ILE A 44 -3.67 -1.03 -4.31
CA ILE A 44 -4.79 -0.47 -3.56
C ILE A 44 -5.94 -0.22 -4.52
N LYS A 45 -7.10 -0.78 -4.19
CA LYS A 45 -8.32 -0.61 -4.97
C LYS A 45 -9.39 0.04 -4.10
N SER A 46 -10.02 1.08 -4.63
CA SER A 46 -11.15 1.74 -3.97
C SER A 46 -12.38 1.66 -4.87
N SER A 47 -13.51 1.29 -4.29
CA SER A 47 -14.78 1.21 -5.02
C SER A 47 -15.53 2.54 -5.05
N ALA A 48 -15.27 3.44 -4.10
CA ALA A 48 -16.08 4.63 -3.90
C ALA A 48 -15.29 5.91 -3.72
N GLU A 49 -14.01 5.85 -3.37
CA GLU A 49 -13.22 7.01 -2.99
C GLU A 49 -12.04 7.24 -3.92
N ILE A 50 -11.66 8.50 -4.07
CA ILE A 50 -10.40 8.86 -4.72
C ILE A 50 -9.28 8.48 -3.77
N ILE A 51 -8.27 7.79 -4.29
CA ILE A 51 -7.09 7.39 -3.52
C ILE A 51 -6.13 8.59 -3.47
N ASP A 52 -5.88 9.09 -2.26
CA ASP A 52 -4.86 10.12 -2.05
C ASP A 52 -3.50 9.42 -1.89
N SER A 53 -2.78 9.34 -2.99
CA SER A 53 -1.49 8.62 -3.04
C SER A 53 -0.44 9.24 -2.13
N LEU A 54 -0.42 10.56 -2.00
CA LEU A 54 0.54 11.24 -1.13
C LEU A 54 0.28 10.94 0.34
N GLU A 55 -0.99 10.87 0.73
CA GLU A 55 -1.36 10.48 2.09
C GLU A 55 -0.93 9.06 2.40
N LEU A 56 -1.16 8.13 1.47
CA LEU A 56 -0.73 6.74 1.62
C LEU A 56 0.78 6.62 1.74
N ILE A 57 1.52 7.32 0.89
CA ILE A 57 2.99 7.33 0.96
C ILE A 57 3.45 7.83 2.33
N SER A 58 2.80 8.87 2.85
CA SER A 58 3.12 9.43 4.17
C SER A 58 2.87 8.42 5.29
N ILE A 59 1.75 7.72 5.24
CA ILE A 59 1.40 6.69 6.23
C ILE A 59 2.43 5.55 6.19
N LEU A 60 2.77 5.09 5.00
CA LEU A 60 3.75 4.02 4.83
C LEU A 60 5.12 4.44 5.33
N LYS A 61 5.52 5.68 5.08
CA LYS A 61 6.79 6.20 5.57
C LYS A 61 6.86 6.21 7.09
N LYS A 62 5.77 6.54 7.76
CA LYS A 62 5.70 6.47 9.23
C LYS A 62 5.85 5.06 9.75
N CYS A 63 5.54 4.07 8.92
CA CYS A 63 5.71 2.66 9.25
C CYS A 63 7.06 2.10 8.79
N GLY A 64 7.97 2.96 8.35
CA GLY A 64 9.30 2.55 7.91
C GLY A 64 9.36 2.05 6.47
N VAL A 65 8.36 2.35 5.65
CA VAL A 65 8.28 1.87 4.27
C VAL A 65 8.41 3.03 3.29
N ASN A 66 9.29 2.87 2.32
CA ASN A 66 9.40 3.79 1.19
C ASN A 66 8.52 3.27 0.06
N ALA A 67 7.61 4.10 -0.43
CA ALA A 67 6.70 3.75 -1.50
C ALA A 67 6.75 4.80 -2.60
N GLU A 68 6.67 4.34 -3.86
CA GLU A 68 6.63 5.19 -5.04
C GLU A 68 5.45 4.78 -5.90
N ILE A 69 4.75 5.77 -6.46
CA ILE A 69 3.66 5.50 -7.40
C ILE A 69 4.24 4.94 -8.68
N LEU A 70 3.68 3.81 -9.14
CA LEU A 70 4.02 3.27 -10.45
C LEU A 70 3.04 3.80 -11.49
N PRO A 71 3.56 4.21 -12.67
CA PRO A 71 2.72 4.67 -13.76
C PRO A 71 1.86 3.57 -14.35
#